data_3a98495e783df4a0a1c22971401709d6
#
_entry.id   3a98495e783df4a0a1c22971401709d6
#
_cell.length_a   1.000
_cell.length_b   1.000
_cell.length_c   1.000
_cell.angle_alpha   90.00
_cell.angle_beta   90.00
_cell.angle_gamma   90.00
#
_symmetry.space_group_name_H-M   'P 1'
#
loop_
_entity.id
_entity.type
_entity.pdbx_description
1 polymer ?
#
loop_
_entity_poly.entity_id
_entity_poly.type
_entity_poly.pdbx_seq_one_letter_code
_entity_poly.pdbx_strand_id
1 'polypeptide(L)'
;MSLNPEQLRDLIATMLRISPAEIAEGTSLAPLNTSLGAAKVRLGLKRLGLAMPAGTSPATFGGLLAALSGEDSSVAPRKAEPVSKPLPVSGNGGFAGLQVGLDVEDIRSMPAASDYWEHEFYRGSFSKSEIAYAVLHPEPRTHFAGFWCAKEALRKCDPLFAGVAPERTAVAHDADGRPYLTLETEAGPERLAHAVSISHTAEVATAVVVLNAVAAPVVVAVQEDSRVSAQAEAPVTPAREEKKSRGLAKLFGI
;
A
#
# COMPACT_ATOMS: atom_id res chain seq x y z
N MET A 1 -16.61 25.04 11.74
CA MET A 1 -15.47 25.38 12.64
C MET A 1 -14.66 26.44 11.95
N SER A 2 -14.26 27.51 12.65
CA SER A 2 -13.43 28.56 12.07
C SER A 2 -11.97 28.14 12.05
N LEU A 3 -11.29 28.43 10.94
CA LEU A 3 -9.84 28.24 10.79
C LEU A 3 -9.12 29.00 11.90
N ASN A 4 -8.26 28.34 12.68
CA ASN A 4 -7.36 28.99 13.62
C ASN A 4 -5.95 29.01 12.99
N PRO A 5 -5.46 30.20 12.53
CA PRO A 5 -4.18 30.32 11.87
C PRO A 5 -2.98 29.94 12.74
N GLU A 6 -3.07 30.12 14.06
CA GLU A 6 -1.99 29.77 14.99
C GLU A 6 -1.81 28.27 15.10
N GLN A 7 -2.90 27.52 15.27
CA GLN A 7 -2.84 26.05 15.31
C GLN A 7 -2.32 25.47 13.99
N LEU A 8 -2.70 26.07 12.86
CA LEU A 8 -2.18 25.67 11.56
C LEU A 8 -0.68 25.96 11.43
N ARG A 9 -0.24 27.13 11.95
CA ARG A 9 1.18 27.52 11.98
C ARG A 9 1.99 26.52 12.79
N ASP A 10 1.54 26.17 14.00
CA ASP A 10 2.19 25.18 14.86
C ASP A 10 2.30 23.80 14.19
N LEU A 11 1.23 23.38 13.53
CA LEU A 11 1.21 22.13 12.77
C LEU A 11 2.29 22.10 11.67
N ILE A 12 2.33 23.15 10.85
CA ILE A 12 3.29 23.24 9.73
C ILE A 12 4.72 23.39 10.25
N ALA A 13 4.94 24.21 11.29
CA ALA A 13 6.24 24.38 11.94
C ALA A 13 6.79 23.03 12.44
N THR A 14 5.95 22.25 13.11
CA THR A 14 6.31 20.90 13.56
C THR A 14 6.72 19.99 12.39
N MET A 15 5.99 20.06 11.27
CA MET A 15 6.27 19.24 10.09
C MET A 15 7.54 19.67 9.36
N LEU A 16 7.81 20.98 9.29
CA LEU A 16 9.02 21.54 8.69
C LEU A 16 10.23 21.50 9.66
N ARG A 17 10.01 21.18 10.94
CA ARG A 17 11.03 21.16 12.01
C ARG A 17 11.70 22.52 12.21
N ILE A 18 10.91 23.59 12.18
CA ILE A 18 11.33 24.98 12.44
C ILE A 18 10.45 25.56 13.54
N SER A 19 10.84 26.74 14.07
CA SER A 19 10.03 27.45 15.05
C SER A 19 8.73 27.97 14.44
N PRO A 20 7.58 27.94 15.15
CA PRO A 20 6.35 28.59 14.68
C PRO A 20 6.53 30.05 14.32
N ALA A 21 7.44 30.77 15.01
CA ALA A 21 7.77 32.18 14.74
C ALA A 21 8.45 32.38 13.37
N GLU A 22 9.04 31.34 12.79
CA GLU A 22 9.68 31.39 11.46
C GLU A 22 8.69 31.14 10.33
N ILE A 23 7.44 30.74 10.64
CA ILE A 23 6.40 30.51 9.63
C ILE A 23 5.78 31.86 9.24
N ALA A 24 6.11 32.34 8.06
CA ALA A 24 5.48 33.48 7.39
C ALA A 24 4.60 33.00 6.22
N GLU A 25 3.77 33.88 5.66
CA GLU A 25 2.92 33.54 4.50
C GLU A 25 3.73 33.02 3.31
N GLY A 26 4.93 33.56 3.09
CA GLY A 26 5.85 33.14 2.04
C GLY A 26 6.62 31.86 2.33
N THR A 27 6.49 31.27 3.53
CA THR A 27 7.21 30.04 3.89
C THR A 27 6.88 28.92 2.92
N SER A 28 7.92 28.35 2.28
CA SER A 28 7.77 27.30 1.29
C SER A 28 7.32 25.99 1.93
N LEU A 29 6.31 25.36 1.34
CA LEU A 29 5.84 24.02 1.70
C LEU A 29 6.42 22.92 0.78
N ALA A 30 7.38 23.28 -0.07
CA ALA A 30 8.02 22.31 -0.98
C ALA A 30 8.53 21.03 -0.28
N PRO A 31 9.12 21.08 0.94
CA PRO A 31 9.52 19.87 1.66
C PRO A 31 8.34 18.95 2.05
N LEU A 32 7.12 19.49 2.12
CA LEU A 32 5.89 18.74 2.44
C LEU A 32 5.12 18.30 1.19
N ASN A 33 5.58 18.65 -0.01
CA ASN A 33 4.93 18.30 -1.28
C ASN A 33 5.34 16.90 -1.79
N THR A 34 5.96 16.08 -0.95
CA THR A 34 6.10 14.64 -1.17
C THR A 34 4.78 13.93 -0.86
N SER A 35 4.59 12.72 -1.37
CA SER A 35 3.38 11.92 -1.09
C SER A 35 3.18 11.72 0.42
N LEU A 36 4.25 11.38 1.13
CA LEU A 36 4.25 11.22 2.59
C LEU A 36 4.01 12.55 3.32
N GLY A 37 4.64 13.63 2.88
CA GLY A 37 4.42 14.97 3.43
C GLY A 37 2.97 15.41 3.28
N ALA A 38 2.40 15.25 2.09
CA ALA A 38 0.99 15.57 1.83
C ALA A 38 0.02 14.71 2.66
N ALA A 39 0.33 13.42 2.89
CA ALA A 39 -0.46 12.57 3.77
C ALA A 39 -0.43 13.07 5.22
N LYS A 40 0.75 13.45 5.74
CA LYS A 40 0.90 14.02 7.08
C LYS A 40 0.14 15.34 7.23
N VAL A 41 0.23 16.24 6.23
CA VAL A 41 -0.52 17.50 6.23
C VAL A 41 -2.01 17.23 6.28
N ARG A 42 -2.55 16.36 5.43
CA ARG A 42 -3.97 15.97 5.44
C ARG A 42 -4.41 15.44 6.80
N LEU A 43 -3.60 14.57 7.41
CA LEU A 43 -3.88 14.02 8.73
C LEU A 43 -3.88 15.11 9.81
N GLY A 44 -2.89 15.99 9.81
CA GLY A 44 -2.82 17.11 10.75
C GLY A 44 -4.00 18.07 10.60
N LEU A 45 -4.40 18.39 9.37
CA LEU A 45 -5.58 19.20 9.09
C LEU A 45 -6.86 18.54 9.60
N LYS A 46 -7.01 17.24 9.40
CA LYS A 46 -8.17 16.47 9.91
C LYS A 46 -8.28 16.56 11.44
N ARG A 47 -7.17 16.52 12.17
CA ARG A 47 -7.14 16.73 13.64
C ARG A 47 -7.64 18.11 14.05
N LEU A 48 -7.39 19.12 13.21
CA LEU A 48 -7.90 20.48 13.41
C LEU A 48 -9.34 20.66 12.92
N GLY A 49 -10.00 19.59 12.45
CA GLY A 49 -11.33 19.65 11.85
C GLY A 49 -11.37 20.32 10.48
N LEU A 50 -10.23 20.39 9.80
CA LEU A 50 -10.06 20.99 8.48
C LEU A 50 -9.86 19.90 7.42
N ALA A 51 -10.23 20.22 6.17
CA ALA A 51 -9.99 19.33 5.03
C ALA A 51 -9.33 20.12 3.90
N MET A 52 -8.28 19.54 3.31
CA MET A 52 -7.68 20.10 2.10
C MET A 52 -8.63 19.93 0.93
N PRO A 53 -8.94 20.98 0.17
CA PRO A 53 -9.71 20.84 -1.06
C PRO A 53 -9.04 19.87 -2.05
N ALA A 54 -9.86 19.12 -2.78
CA ALA A 54 -9.34 18.17 -3.75
C ALA A 54 -8.51 18.86 -4.84
N GLY A 55 -7.38 18.26 -5.21
CA GLY A 55 -6.51 18.79 -6.26
C GLY A 55 -5.64 19.99 -5.88
N THR A 56 -5.68 20.44 -4.61
CA THR A 56 -4.84 21.55 -4.14
C THR A 56 -3.51 21.04 -3.58
N SER A 57 -2.43 21.71 -4.00
CA SER A 57 -1.08 21.50 -3.48
C SER A 57 -0.42 22.88 -3.28
N PRO A 58 -0.67 23.53 -2.15
CA PRO A 58 -0.19 24.90 -1.92
C PRO A 58 1.34 24.91 -1.83
N ALA A 59 1.96 25.85 -2.54
CA ALA A 59 3.42 26.01 -2.56
C ALA A 59 3.95 26.71 -1.31
N THR A 60 3.11 27.52 -0.65
CA THR A 60 3.47 28.33 0.52
C THR A 60 2.42 28.22 1.62
N PHE A 61 2.80 28.64 2.84
CA PHE A 61 1.89 28.68 3.99
C PHE A 61 0.69 29.62 3.76
N GLY A 62 0.91 30.80 3.15
CA GLY A 62 -0.18 31.70 2.76
C GLY A 62 -1.14 31.07 1.74
N GLY A 63 -0.61 30.33 0.77
CA GLY A 63 -1.42 29.56 -0.16
C GLY A 63 -2.24 28.46 0.51
N LEU A 64 -1.72 27.83 1.57
CA LEU A 64 -2.45 26.87 2.38
C LEU A 64 -3.59 27.55 3.16
N LEU A 65 -3.33 28.72 3.77
CA LEU A 65 -4.34 29.51 4.46
C LEU A 65 -5.48 29.90 3.52
N ALA A 66 -5.16 30.45 2.35
CA ALA A 66 -6.15 30.84 1.33
C ALA A 66 -7.01 29.66 0.88
N ALA A 67 -6.37 28.51 0.61
CA ALA A 67 -7.07 27.29 0.20
C ALA A 67 -8.04 26.78 1.27
N LEU A 68 -7.70 26.91 2.55
CA LEU A 68 -8.54 26.49 3.69
C LEU A 68 -9.62 27.50 4.05
N SER A 69 -9.40 28.80 3.78
CA SER A 69 -10.38 29.88 4.04
C SER A 69 -11.47 29.95 2.96
N GLY A 70 -11.30 29.23 1.84
CA GLY A 70 -12.23 29.32 0.71
C GLY A 70 -12.14 30.66 -0.03
N GLU A 71 -11.14 31.47 0.25
CA GLU A 71 -10.84 32.67 -0.51
C GLU A 71 -10.26 32.22 -1.86
N ASP A 72 -11.02 32.51 -2.88
CA ASP A 72 -10.66 32.19 -4.28
C ASP A 72 -9.37 32.95 -4.61
N SER A 73 -8.24 32.31 -4.35
CA SER A 73 -6.97 32.81 -4.82
C SER A 73 -6.97 32.64 -6.33
N SER A 74 -7.31 33.70 -7.04
CA SER A 74 -7.28 33.81 -8.51
C SER A 74 -5.85 33.78 -9.07
N VAL A 75 -4.96 33.07 -8.41
CA VAL A 75 -3.78 32.51 -9.05
C VAL A 75 -4.31 31.31 -9.83
N ALA A 76 -4.67 31.57 -11.08
CA ALA A 76 -4.94 30.53 -12.05
C ALA A 76 -3.97 29.37 -11.79
N PRO A 77 -4.46 28.12 -11.64
CA PRO A 77 -3.55 27.00 -11.55
C PRO A 77 -2.61 27.18 -12.74
N ARG A 78 -1.32 27.39 -12.48
CA ARG A 78 -0.34 27.15 -13.53
C ARG A 78 -0.72 25.79 -14.03
N LYS A 79 -1.39 25.79 -15.19
CA LYS A 79 -1.65 24.59 -15.94
C LYS A 79 -0.33 23.87 -15.88
N ALA A 80 -0.26 22.81 -15.08
CA ALA A 80 0.90 21.94 -15.09
C ALA A 80 1.08 21.71 -16.57
N GLU A 81 2.16 22.25 -17.13
CA GLU A 81 2.46 21.92 -18.50
C GLU A 81 2.40 20.42 -18.51
N PRO A 82 1.60 19.83 -19.40
CA PRO A 82 1.49 18.39 -19.43
C PRO A 82 2.93 17.92 -19.49
N VAL A 83 3.38 17.27 -18.41
CA VAL A 83 4.64 16.54 -18.39
C VAL A 83 4.65 15.85 -19.72
N SER A 84 5.54 16.28 -20.57
CA SER A 84 5.66 16.00 -21.99
C SER A 84 4.90 14.74 -22.36
N LYS A 85 3.88 14.89 -23.25
CA LYS A 85 3.16 13.73 -23.84
C LYS A 85 4.13 12.57 -23.83
N PRO A 86 3.78 11.39 -23.28
CA PRO A 86 4.67 10.26 -23.34
C PRO A 86 5.15 10.21 -24.77
N LEU A 87 6.46 10.35 -24.97
CA LEU A 87 7.07 10.24 -26.28
C LEU A 87 6.47 8.98 -26.87
N PRO A 88 5.83 9.02 -28.05
CA PRO A 88 5.38 7.81 -28.67
C PRO A 88 6.62 6.94 -28.75
N VAL A 89 6.67 5.86 -27.96
CA VAL A 89 7.70 4.85 -28.10
C VAL A 89 7.40 4.15 -29.41
N SER A 90 7.80 4.82 -30.49
CA SER A 90 7.85 4.25 -31.83
C SER A 90 9.07 3.35 -31.86
N GLY A 91 8.92 2.16 -31.31
CA GLY A 91 9.94 1.14 -31.29
C GLY A 91 9.29 -0.24 -31.42
N ASN A 92 9.59 -0.92 -32.49
CA ASN A 92 9.38 -2.35 -32.65
C ASN A 92 9.94 -3.07 -31.41
N GLY A 93 9.08 -3.52 -30.50
CA GLY A 93 9.49 -4.51 -29.51
C GLY A 93 9.13 -4.23 -28.08
N GLY A 94 8.42 -5.10 -27.49
CA GLY A 94 8.56 -5.59 -26.13
C GLY A 94 7.99 -4.78 -24.98
N PHE A 95 7.80 -3.49 -25.08
CA PHE A 95 7.36 -2.63 -23.98
C PHE A 95 5.98 -1.98 -24.18
N ALA A 96 5.31 -2.27 -25.27
CA ALA A 96 3.94 -1.80 -25.49
C ALA A 96 3.04 -2.36 -24.39
N GLY A 97 2.41 -1.46 -23.61
CA GLY A 97 1.54 -1.83 -22.50
C GLY A 97 2.25 -2.06 -21.15
N LEU A 98 3.56 -1.86 -21.06
CA LEU A 98 4.26 -1.87 -19.78
C LEU A 98 4.04 -0.54 -19.05
N GLN A 99 3.46 -0.62 -17.85
CA GLN A 99 3.31 0.52 -16.94
C GLN A 99 4.28 0.33 -15.78
N VAL A 100 4.91 1.41 -15.35
CA VAL A 100 5.93 1.38 -14.27
C VAL A 100 5.69 2.54 -13.32
N GLY A 101 5.72 2.27 -12.04
CA GLY A 101 5.74 3.26 -10.98
C GLY A 101 6.94 3.05 -10.08
N LEU A 102 7.57 4.14 -9.66
CA LEU A 102 8.70 4.15 -8.73
C LEU A 102 8.45 5.18 -7.64
N ASP A 103 8.78 4.81 -6.41
CA ASP A 103 8.78 5.73 -5.28
C ASP A 103 10.03 5.53 -4.40
N VAL A 104 10.44 6.62 -3.73
CA VAL A 104 11.61 6.68 -2.85
C VAL A 104 11.28 7.56 -1.65
N GLU A 105 11.56 7.06 -0.43
CA GLU A 105 11.31 7.81 0.81
C GLU A 105 12.51 7.73 1.78
N ASP A 106 12.77 8.81 2.51
CA ASP A 106 13.66 8.82 3.66
C ASP A 106 12.97 8.11 4.84
N ILE A 107 13.58 7.04 5.35
CA ILE A 107 13.04 6.25 6.47
C ILE A 107 12.79 7.13 7.70
N ARG A 108 13.62 8.16 7.92
CA ARG A 108 13.44 9.13 9.00
C ARG A 108 12.18 9.99 8.86
N SER A 109 11.62 10.06 7.66
CA SER A 109 10.34 10.72 7.40
C SER A 109 9.15 9.98 7.99
N MET A 110 9.26 8.67 8.26
CA MET A 110 8.22 7.94 8.97
C MET A 110 8.07 8.47 10.40
N PRO A 111 6.84 8.76 10.87
CA PRO A 111 6.62 9.23 12.22
C PRO A 111 7.20 8.29 13.28
N ALA A 112 7.85 8.83 14.31
CA ALA A 112 8.19 8.03 15.47
C ALA A 112 6.90 7.71 16.26
N ALA A 113 6.76 6.48 16.72
CA ALA A 113 5.63 6.06 17.53
C ALA A 113 6.10 5.09 18.62
N SER A 114 5.53 5.22 19.81
CA SER A 114 5.68 4.23 20.89
C SER A 114 4.77 3.03 20.68
N ASP A 115 3.63 3.26 20.02
CA ASP A 115 2.65 2.25 19.64
C ASP A 115 2.17 2.52 18.20
N TYR A 116 2.55 1.66 17.28
CA TYR A 116 2.18 1.76 15.86
C TYR A 116 0.70 1.40 15.62
N TRP A 117 0.11 0.59 16.49
CA TRP A 117 -1.29 0.20 16.38
C TRP A 117 -2.23 1.34 16.70
N GLU A 118 -1.85 2.19 17.66
CA GLU A 118 -2.68 3.32 18.09
C GLU A 118 -2.33 4.63 17.36
N HIS A 119 -1.16 4.69 16.73
CA HIS A 119 -0.74 5.91 16.05
C HIS A 119 -1.57 6.15 14.78
N GLU A 120 -2.27 7.29 14.73
CA GLU A 120 -3.24 7.64 13.69
C GLU A 120 -2.68 7.55 12.26
N PHE A 121 -1.43 8.01 12.05
CA PHE A 121 -0.79 7.92 10.73
C PHE A 121 -0.69 6.48 10.25
N TYR A 122 -0.23 5.56 11.10
CA TYR A 122 -0.05 4.17 10.71
C TYR A 122 -1.38 3.47 10.48
N ARG A 123 -2.37 3.71 11.36
CA ARG A 123 -3.74 3.18 11.19
C ARG A 123 -4.44 3.66 9.94
N GLY A 124 -4.18 4.90 9.51
CA GLY A 124 -4.80 5.49 8.32
C GLY A 124 -4.01 5.28 7.03
N SER A 125 -2.82 4.67 7.11
CA SER A 125 -1.94 4.49 5.96
C SER A 125 -1.63 3.02 5.66
N PHE A 126 -1.75 2.15 6.64
CA PHE A 126 -1.36 0.75 6.52
C PHE A 126 -2.48 -0.18 6.96
N SER A 127 -2.55 -1.33 6.33
CA SER A 127 -3.44 -2.41 6.73
C SER A 127 -3.00 -3.00 8.08
N LYS A 128 -3.91 -3.68 8.76
CA LYS A 128 -3.57 -4.37 10.01
C LYS A 128 -2.48 -5.43 9.82
N SER A 129 -2.46 -6.11 8.69
CA SER A 129 -1.44 -7.12 8.38
C SER A 129 -0.06 -6.50 8.19
N GLU A 130 0.04 -5.33 7.55
CA GLU A 130 1.30 -4.60 7.42
C GLU A 130 1.82 -4.10 8.76
N ILE A 131 0.94 -3.56 9.63
CA ILE A 131 1.32 -3.14 10.98
C ILE A 131 1.83 -4.36 11.76
N ALA A 132 1.09 -5.47 11.74
CA ALA A 132 1.50 -6.71 12.41
C ALA A 132 2.87 -7.20 11.93
N TYR A 133 3.09 -7.18 10.62
CA TYR A 133 4.38 -7.57 10.04
C TYR A 133 5.51 -6.65 10.49
N ALA A 134 5.34 -5.34 10.35
CA ALA A 134 6.40 -4.38 10.63
C ALA A 134 6.84 -4.39 12.10
N VAL A 135 5.90 -4.47 13.06
CA VAL A 135 6.22 -4.44 14.50
C VAL A 135 6.95 -5.68 15.01
N LEU A 136 6.97 -6.76 14.24
CA LEU A 136 7.75 -7.96 14.56
C LEU A 136 9.25 -7.81 14.23
N HIS A 137 9.64 -6.73 13.54
CA HIS A 137 11.03 -6.49 13.15
C HIS A 137 11.68 -5.41 14.02
N PRO A 138 13.02 -5.47 14.21
CA PRO A 138 13.75 -4.53 15.07
C PRO A 138 13.58 -3.06 14.63
N GLU A 139 13.46 -2.80 13.33
CA GLU A 139 13.34 -1.47 12.72
C GLU A 139 12.00 -1.30 11.96
N PRO A 140 10.87 -1.18 12.67
CA PRO A 140 9.54 -1.13 12.02
C PRO A 140 9.41 -0.04 10.98
N ARG A 141 10.04 1.14 11.19
CA ARG A 141 9.95 2.27 10.26
C ARG A 141 10.55 1.98 8.89
N THR A 142 11.55 1.12 8.83
CA THR A 142 12.14 0.66 7.56
C THR A 142 11.13 -0.11 6.72
N HIS A 143 10.38 -1.02 7.35
CA HIS A 143 9.32 -1.78 6.69
C HIS A 143 8.16 -0.86 6.28
N PHE A 144 7.72 0.03 7.15
CA PHE A 144 6.68 1.00 6.81
C PHE A 144 7.07 1.92 5.66
N ALA A 145 8.33 2.37 5.60
CA ALA A 145 8.83 3.17 4.48
C ALA A 145 8.78 2.37 3.17
N GLY A 146 9.20 1.10 3.17
CA GLY A 146 9.11 0.22 2.02
C GLY A 146 7.67 -0.03 1.56
N PHE A 147 6.75 -0.27 2.50
CA PHE A 147 5.33 -0.45 2.20
C PHE A 147 4.71 0.84 1.65
N TRP A 148 5.06 1.99 2.21
CA TRP A 148 4.63 3.28 1.70
C TRP A 148 5.10 3.49 0.26
N CYS A 149 6.38 3.27 -0.02
CA CYS A 149 6.93 3.34 -1.37
C CYS A 149 6.18 2.42 -2.35
N ALA A 150 5.85 1.20 -1.94
CA ALA A 150 5.12 0.26 -2.79
C ALA A 150 3.71 0.75 -3.13
N LYS A 151 2.99 1.36 -2.17
CA LYS A 151 1.67 1.94 -2.38
C LYS A 151 1.71 3.16 -3.30
N GLU A 152 2.69 4.04 -3.12
CA GLU A 152 2.85 5.21 -3.98
C GLU A 152 3.35 4.81 -5.38
N ALA A 153 4.23 3.82 -5.48
CA ALA A 153 4.64 3.25 -6.76
C ALA A 153 3.44 2.62 -7.50
N LEU A 154 2.54 1.93 -6.79
CA LEU A 154 1.29 1.40 -7.37
C LEU A 154 0.43 2.52 -7.97
N ARG A 155 0.22 3.61 -7.25
CA ARG A 155 -0.56 4.77 -7.72
C ARG A 155 0.06 5.48 -8.93
N LYS A 156 1.40 5.49 -8.99
CA LYS A 156 2.14 6.03 -10.15
C LYS A 156 2.10 5.08 -11.35
N CYS A 157 2.07 3.78 -11.08
CA CYS A 157 1.99 2.74 -12.09
C CYS A 157 0.60 2.67 -12.73
N ASP A 158 -0.46 2.66 -11.89
CA ASP A 158 -1.84 2.47 -12.32
C ASP A 158 -2.75 3.57 -11.75
N PRO A 159 -3.26 4.48 -12.60
CA PRO A 159 -4.17 5.56 -12.19
C PRO A 159 -5.46 5.09 -11.50
N LEU A 160 -5.90 3.85 -11.68
CA LEU A 160 -7.07 3.30 -10.99
C LEU A 160 -6.90 3.32 -9.47
N PHE A 161 -5.66 3.30 -8.98
CA PHE A 161 -5.35 3.34 -7.55
C PHE A 161 -5.17 4.76 -6.99
N ALA A 162 -5.22 5.80 -7.82
CA ALA A 162 -5.01 7.19 -7.37
C ALA A 162 -6.01 7.64 -6.28
N GLY A 163 -7.24 7.17 -6.34
CA GLY A 163 -8.32 7.48 -5.37
C GLY A 163 -8.51 6.43 -4.27
N VAL A 164 -7.75 5.33 -4.29
CA VAL A 164 -7.89 4.26 -3.29
C VAL A 164 -7.23 4.70 -1.98
N ALA A 165 -7.94 4.53 -0.86
CA ALA A 165 -7.40 4.82 0.46
C ALA A 165 -6.18 3.92 0.75
N PRO A 166 -5.07 4.48 1.29
CA PRO A 166 -3.81 3.73 1.42
C PRO A 166 -3.92 2.44 2.23
N GLU A 167 -4.74 2.44 3.27
CA GLU A 167 -4.96 1.27 4.14
C GLU A 167 -5.70 0.12 3.44
N ARG A 168 -6.35 0.39 2.30
CA ARG A 168 -7.02 -0.64 1.49
C ARG A 168 -6.11 -1.39 0.54
N THR A 169 -4.93 -0.86 0.26
CA THR A 169 -3.90 -1.59 -0.46
C THR A 169 -2.85 -2.08 0.53
N ALA A 170 -2.32 -3.28 0.35
CA ALA A 170 -1.32 -3.81 1.26
C ALA A 170 -0.21 -4.54 0.51
N VAL A 171 0.98 -4.53 1.12
CA VAL A 171 2.07 -5.42 0.78
C VAL A 171 1.96 -6.68 1.64
N ALA A 172 1.86 -7.81 1.00
CA ALA A 172 1.93 -9.12 1.63
C ALA A 172 3.14 -9.89 1.08
N HIS A 173 3.50 -10.98 1.74
CA HIS A 173 4.64 -11.80 1.35
C HIS A 173 4.16 -13.25 1.12
N ASP A 174 4.69 -13.88 0.10
CA ASP A 174 4.46 -15.29 -0.15
C ASP A 174 5.33 -16.19 0.76
N ALA A 175 5.23 -17.50 0.60
CA ALA A 175 5.99 -18.46 1.40
C ALA A 175 7.51 -18.34 1.22
N ASP A 176 7.96 -17.79 0.10
CA ASP A 176 9.38 -17.54 -0.21
C ASP A 176 9.84 -16.15 0.26
N GLY A 177 8.96 -15.37 0.90
CA GLY A 177 9.23 -14.00 1.36
C GLY A 177 9.18 -12.95 0.25
N ARG A 178 8.65 -13.28 -0.94
CA ARG A 178 8.54 -12.32 -2.04
C ARG A 178 7.35 -11.42 -1.84
N PRO A 179 7.51 -10.09 -1.98
CA PRO A 179 6.40 -9.16 -1.81
C PRO A 179 5.41 -9.26 -2.98
N TYR A 180 4.14 -9.09 -2.67
CA TYR A 180 3.08 -8.87 -3.64
C TYR A 180 2.05 -7.89 -3.10
N LEU A 181 1.27 -7.28 -3.99
CA LEU A 181 0.26 -6.28 -3.63
C LEU A 181 -1.12 -6.91 -3.54
N THR A 182 -1.92 -6.44 -2.59
CA THR A 182 -3.32 -6.80 -2.43
C THR A 182 -4.21 -5.57 -2.35
N LEU A 183 -5.47 -5.72 -2.74
CA LEU A 183 -6.55 -4.75 -2.52
C LEU A 183 -7.59 -5.39 -1.59
N GLU A 184 -7.96 -4.67 -0.54
CA GLU A 184 -9.06 -5.08 0.34
C GLU A 184 -10.40 -4.89 -0.36
N THR A 185 -11.16 -5.96 -0.49
CA THR A 185 -12.50 -6.01 -1.07
C THR A 185 -13.51 -6.48 -0.02
N GLU A 186 -14.80 -6.47 -0.34
CA GLU A 186 -15.84 -7.03 0.54
C GLU A 186 -15.68 -8.54 0.78
N ALA A 187 -15.08 -9.24 -0.17
CA ALA A 187 -14.79 -10.68 -0.08
C ALA A 187 -13.46 -10.98 0.65
N GLY A 188 -12.69 -9.95 1.02
CA GLY A 188 -11.36 -10.05 1.63
C GLY A 188 -10.26 -9.54 0.69
N PRO A 189 -8.99 -9.73 1.07
CA PRO A 189 -7.85 -9.24 0.30
C PRO A 189 -7.69 -10.01 -1.02
N GLU A 190 -7.69 -9.29 -2.12
CA GLU A 190 -7.47 -9.81 -3.48
C GLU A 190 -6.05 -9.47 -3.94
N ARG A 191 -5.33 -10.46 -4.47
CA ARG A 191 -3.98 -10.27 -5.03
C ARG A 191 -4.06 -9.51 -6.35
N LEU A 192 -3.26 -8.45 -6.47
CA LEU A 192 -3.15 -7.66 -7.69
C LEU A 192 -2.20 -8.32 -8.71
N ALA A 193 -2.45 -8.06 -10.00
CA ALA A 193 -1.60 -8.53 -11.09
C ALA A 193 -0.27 -7.77 -11.21
N HIS A 194 -0.09 -6.73 -10.40
CA HIS A 194 1.10 -5.89 -10.38
C HIS A 194 2.28 -6.64 -9.72
N ALA A 195 3.42 -6.67 -10.41
CA ALA A 195 4.67 -7.10 -9.81
C ALA A 195 5.25 -5.95 -8.97
N VAL A 196 5.82 -6.27 -7.81
CA VAL A 196 6.45 -5.30 -6.92
C VAL A 196 7.82 -5.79 -6.47
N SER A 197 8.76 -4.86 -6.35
CA SER A 197 10.06 -5.09 -5.72
C SER A 197 10.34 -3.94 -4.76
N ILE A 198 10.85 -4.26 -3.56
CA ILE A 198 11.14 -3.31 -2.49
C ILE A 198 12.59 -3.48 -2.09
N SER A 199 13.28 -2.37 -1.86
CA SER A 199 14.65 -2.36 -1.35
C SER A 199 14.85 -1.19 -0.41
N HIS A 200 15.83 -1.30 0.49
CA HIS A 200 16.17 -0.22 1.41
C HIS A 200 17.65 -0.25 1.82
N THR A 201 18.12 0.89 2.25
CA THR A 201 19.35 1.08 3.03
C THR A 201 18.98 1.41 4.47
N ALA A 202 19.96 1.87 5.28
CA ALA A 202 19.66 2.39 6.62
C ALA A 202 18.87 3.72 6.60
N GLU A 203 18.89 4.46 5.50
CA GLU A 203 18.32 5.80 5.42
C GLU A 203 17.14 5.91 4.44
N VAL A 204 17.13 5.13 3.37
CA VAL A 204 16.22 5.28 2.24
C VAL A 204 15.55 3.94 1.93
N ALA A 205 14.23 3.98 1.71
CA ALA A 205 13.47 2.89 1.14
C ALA A 205 13.00 3.26 -0.27
N THR A 206 12.87 2.27 -1.14
CA THR A 206 12.37 2.43 -2.51
C THR A 206 11.52 1.24 -2.90
N ALA A 207 10.57 1.47 -3.80
CA ALA A 207 9.82 0.40 -4.44
C ALA A 207 9.58 0.69 -5.90
N VAL A 208 9.57 -0.36 -6.71
CA VAL A 208 9.11 -0.34 -8.09
C VAL A 208 7.91 -1.24 -8.25
N VAL A 209 6.90 -0.77 -8.97
CA VAL A 209 5.71 -1.53 -9.34
C VAL A 209 5.62 -1.56 -10.86
N VAL A 210 5.31 -2.72 -11.41
CA VAL A 210 5.21 -2.96 -12.85
C VAL A 210 3.90 -3.68 -13.16
N LEU A 211 3.18 -3.16 -14.14
CA LEU A 211 2.01 -3.81 -14.73
C LEU A 211 2.25 -4.01 -16.22
N ASN A 212 2.05 -5.25 -16.69
CA ASN A 212 2.00 -5.52 -18.12
C ASN A 212 0.53 -5.56 -18.57
N ALA A 213 0.03 -4.44 -19.07
CA ALA A 213 -1.37 -4.30 -19.49
C ALA A 213 -1.71 -5.13 -20.76
N VAL A 214 -0.72 -5.66 -21.45
CA VAL A 214 -0.92 -6.52 -22.66
C VAL A 214 -1.05 -8.00 -22.29
N ALA A 215 -0.53 -8.40 -21.13
CA ALA A 215 -0.77 -9.74 -20.63
C ALA A 215 -2.24 -9.79 -20.16
N ALA A 216 -3.13 -10.31 -21.03
CA ALA A 216 -4.44 -10.75 -20.58
C ALA A 216 -4.25 -11.60 -19.32
N PRO A 217 -5.14 -11.51 -18.32
CA PRO A 217 -5.04 -12.36 -17.16
C PRO A 217 -4.96 -13.80 -17.66
N VAL A 218 -3.85 -14.46 -17.38
CA VAL A 218 -3.79 -15.91 -17.50
C VAL A 218 -4.76 -16.39 -16.43
N VAL A 219 -6.02 -16.57 -16.83
CA VAL A 219 -6.96 -17.38 -16.09
C VAL A 219 -6.34 -18.76 -16.15
N VAL A 220 -5.57 -19.11 -15.14
CA VAL A 220 -5.24 -20.49 -14.89
C VAL A 220 -6.56 -21.14 -14.53
N ALA A 221 -7.29 -21.59 -15.56
CA ALA A 221 -8.33 -22.56 -15.37
C ALA A 221 -7.64 -23.75 -14.72
N VAL A 222 -7.83 -23.89 -13.41
CA VAL A 222 -7.59 -25.14 -12.72
C VAL A 222 -8.54 -26.09 -13.40
N GLN A 223 -8.04 -26.82 -14.40
CA GLN A 223 -8.71 -28.00 -14.90
C GLN A 223 -8.72 -28.95 -13.71
N GLU A 224 -9.84 -29.00 -13.02
CA GLU A 224 -10.18 -30.14 -12.19
C GLU A 224 -10.09 -31.36 -13.10
N ASP A 225 -9.08 -32.15 -12.82
CA ASP A 225 -8.82 -33.41 -13.54
C ASP A 225 -9.98 -34.38 -13.22
N SER A 226 -11.02 -34.30 -14.04
CA SER A 226 -12.23 -35.12 -13.98
C SER A 226 -11.91 -36.60 -14.37
N ARG A 227 -10.76 -37.11 -13.95
CA ARG A 227 -10.34 -38.49 -14.18
C ARG A 227 -10.42 -39.38 -12.94
N VAL A 228 -11.35 -39.10 -12.03
CA VAL A 228 -11.70 -40.08 -10.99
C VAL A 228 -13.21 -40.23 -10.96
N SER A 229 -13.74 -40.96 -11.92
CA SER A 229 -14.98 -41.72 -11.75
C SER A 229 -15.37 -42.43 -13.03
N ALA A 230 -14.84 -43.61 -13.26
CA ALA A 230 -15.48 -44.69 -14.02
C ALA A 230 -14.67 -45.95 -13.82
N GLN A 231 -14.64 -46.51 -12.62
CA GLN A 231 -14.47 -47.94 -12.48
C GLN A 231 -15.73 -48.50 -11.86
N ALA A 232 -16.47 -49.15 -12.70
CA ALA A 232 -17.72 -49.83 -12.39
C ALA A 232 -17.52 -50.84 -11.28
N GLU A 233 -18.43 -50.81 -10.34
CA GLU A 233 -18.68 -51.88 -9.37
C GLU A 233 -19.10 -53.14 -10.14
N ALA A 234 -18.31 -54.21 -10.02
CA ALA A 234 -18.74 -55.55 -10.32
C ALA A 234 -19.33 -56.19 -9.03
N PRO A 235 -20.42 -56.92 -9.10
CA PRO A 235 -21.12 -57.42 -7.93
C PRO A 235 -20.35 -58.54 -7.23
N VAL A 236 -20.08 -58.37 -5.96
CA VAL A 236 -19.49 -59.39 -5.09
C VAL A 236 -20.59 -60.29 -4.59
N THR A 237 -20.53 -61.54 -5.02
CA THR A 237 -21.32 -62.68 -4.50
C THR A 237 -20.81 -63.08 -3.11
N PRO A 238 -21.67 -63.37 -2.13
CA PRO A 238 -21.22 -63.76 -0.80
C PRO A 238 -20.80 -65.22 -0.74
N ALA A 239 -19.59 -65.49 -0.26
CA ALA A 239 -19.11 -66.84 0.10
C ALA A 239 -18.95 -66.93 1.61
N ARG A 240 -19.88 -67.67 2.19
CA ARG A 240 -19.84 -68.78 3.17
C ARG A 240 -18.77 -68.72 4.26
N GLU A 241 -19.30 -68.68 5.49
CA GLU A 241 -18.61 -68.93 6.76
C GLU A 241 -17.83 -70.23 6.79
N GLU A 242 -16.62 -70.17 7.32
CA GLU A 242 -16.03 -71.29 8.05
C GLU A 242 -15.36 -70.83 9.33
N LYS A 243 -15.96 -71.32 10.45
CA LYS A 243 -15.40 -71.28 11.79
C LYS A 243 -14.11 -72.10 11.82
N LYS A 244 -13.06 -71.58 12.43
CA LYS A 244 -12.21 -72.43 13.31
C LYS A 244 -11.50 -71.58 14.37
N SER A 245 -11.68 -72.11 15.54
CA SER A 245 -11.27 -71.74 16.86
C SER A 245 -9.79 -71.95 17.18
N ARG A 246 -9.36 -71.30 18.29
CA ARG A 246 -8.17 -71.61 19.13
C ARG A 246 -6.88 -70.88 18.68
N GLY A 247 -6.22 -70.25 19.61
CA GLY A 247 -5.79 -70.36 20.95
C GLY A 247 -4.94 -69.18 21.33
N LEU A 248 -5.20 -68.67 22.42
CA LEU A 248 -4.52 -68.59 23.70
C LEU A 248 -3.00 -68.33 23.73
N ALA A 249 -2.69 -67.38 24.54
CA ALA A 249 -1.50 -67.24 25.38
C ALA A 249 -0.47 -66.17 24.96
N LYS A 250 -0.44 -65.09 25.77
CA LYS A 250 0.61 -64.79 26.75
C LYS A 250 1.99 -64.49 26.16
N LEU A 251 2.54 -63.33 26.42
CA LEU A 251 3.42 -62.96 27.54
C LEU A 251 3.88 -61.51 27.38
N PHE A 252 3.66 -60.72 28.37
CA PHE A 252 4.61 -60.03 29.26
C PHE A 252 5.94 -59.61 28.58
N GLY A 253 6.27 -58.35 28.65
CA GLY A 253 7.14 -57.83 29.64
C GLY A 253 8.04 -56.74 29.12
N ILE A 254 8.07 -55.72 29.92
CA ILE A 254 9.01 -54.62 30.16
C ILE A 254 8.81 -53.39 29.30
#